data_cce0627f4fa4f3cadb4c1396369b2d28
#
_entry.id   cce0627f4fa4f3cadb4c1396369b2d28
#
_cell.length_a   1.000
_cell.length_b   1.000
_cell.length_c   1.000
_cell.angle_alpha   90.00
_cell.angle_beta   90.00
_cell.angle_gamma   90.00
#
_symmetry.space_group_name_H-M   'P 1'
#
loop_
_entity.id
_entity.type
_entity.pdbx_description
1 polymer ?
#
loop_
_entity_poly.entity_id
_entity_poly.type
_entity_poly.pdbx_seq_one_letter_code
_entity_poly.pdbx_strand_id
1 'polypeptide(L)'
;MDLIDKNIIFELLVNCRVSYQTLAKKMKLSVNGIKKRIEKLTDTGIIRGYSIRPSLAMMDAEGVLALITIEDPTKSEIIQDTIGNHPMIYAVSLLTDGSIICYGFYRGSQGLDELGTFLRQVPGVMKAEIHTIMAERGSKCELKQAHLKVIQCLREDARMRIGEIAHRSRLTPRRVRKTLKELTTEGGSKMIGYLPGKGPGDIRTMQACFYLRVDWDLNAGGYTAAIIRIDHDEGKEERSNLVEWLKTQYPFAFWYAYSSAPSPTIFSVFVVEHIREVGKIVSETTHAPGVTSVKALLGYPTKSYPGLRESYFDELKQKLDSKQRT
;
A
#
# COMPACT_ATOMS: atom_id res chain seq x y z
N MET A 1 -16.19 -7.22 -10.48
CA MET A 1 -15.91 -7.29 -9.01
C MET A 1 -17.09 -6.70 -8.27
N ASP A 2 -17.54 -7.31 -7.19
CA ASP A 2 -18.60 -6.78 -6.34
C ASP A 2 -18.06 -6.38 -4.95
N LEU A 3 -18.93 -5.90 -4.06
CA LEU A 3 -18.53 -5.49 -2.72
C LEU A 3 -17.93 -6.65 -1.89
N ILE A 4 -18.37 -7.89 -2.16
CA ILE A 4 -17.82 -9.07 -1.49
C ILE A 4 -16.38 -9.32 -1.96
N ASP A 5 -16.12 -9.22 -3.25
CA ASP A 5 -14.78 -9.36 -3.83
C ASP A 5 -13.83 -8.28 -3.27
N LYS A 6 -14.30 -7.03 -3.19
CA LYS A 6 -13.57 -5.94 -2.53
C LYS A 6 -13.23 -6.28 -1.09
N ASN A 7 -14.20 -6.75 -0.31
CA ASN A 7 -13.98 -7.11 1.09
C ASN A 7 -13.02 -8.31 1.24
N ILE A 8 -13.05 -9.27 0.32
CA ILE A 8 -12.08 -10.37 0.27
C ILE A 8 -10.66 -9.81 0.07
N ILE A 9 -10.48 -8.89 -0.89
CA ILE A 9 -9.18 -8.25 -1.13
C ILE A 9 -8.71 -7.51 0.12
N PHE A 10 -9.57 -6.75 0.81
CA PHE A 10 -9.21 -6.06 2.05
C PHE A 10 -8.79 -7.02 3.16
N GLU A 11 -9.48 -8.14 3.35
CA GLU A 11 -9.07 -9.14 4.34
C GLU A 11 -7.71 -9.76 3.99
N LEU A 12 -7.46 -9.99 2.69
CA LEU A 12 -6.16 -10.49 2.20
C LEU A 12 -5.04 -9.42 2.28
N LEU A 13 -5.38 -8.13 2.22
CA LEU A 13 -4.45 -7.02 2.49
C LEU A 13 -4.07 -6.94 3.96
N VAL A 14 -4.99 -7.28 4.86
CA VAL A 14 -4.71 -7.37 6.30
C VAL A 14 -3.83 -8.57 6.61
N ASN A 15 -4.19 -9.74 6.11
CA ASN A 15 -3.42 -10.97 6.27
C ASN A 15 -3.77 -11.96 5.15
N CYS A 16 -2.88 -12.10 4.20
CA CYS A 16 -3.11 -13.01 3.08
C CYS A 16 -3.20 -14.49 3.50
N ARG A 17 -2.78 -14.84 4.71
CA ARG A 17 -2.89 -16.20 5.27
C ARG A 17 -4.21 -16.47 6.00
N VAL A 18 -5.17 -15.55 5.95
CA VAL A 18 -6.52 -15.79 6.49
C VAL A 18 -7.14 -17.03 5.83
N SER A 19 -7.78 -17.89 6.66
CA SER A 19 -8.37 -19.12 6.13
C SER A 19 -9.62 -18.85 5.31
N TYR A 20 -9.90 -19.71 4.32
CA TYR A 20 -11.15 -19.63 3.55
C TYR A 20 -12.39 -19.79 4.44
N GLN A 21 -12.30 -20.58 5.53
CA GLN A 21 -13.36 -20.71 6.52
C GLN A 21 -13.64 -19.38 7.24
N THR A 22 -12.58 -18.66 7.63
CA THR A 22 -12.72 -17.35 8.27
C THR A 22 -13.34 -16.33 7.31
N LEU A 23 -12.89 -16.29 6.05
CA LEU A 23 -13.49 -15.44 5.02
C LEU A 23 -14.96 -15.80 4.77
N ALA A 24 -15.27 -17.09 4.65
CA ALA A 24 -16.64 -17.59 4.45
C ALA A 24 -17.58 -17.11 5.57
N LYS A 25 -17.15 -17.22 6.84
CA LYS A 25 -17.92 -16.72 7.97
C LYS A 25 -18.12 -15.20 7.93
N LYS A 26 -17.06 -14.44 7.59
CA LYS A 26 -17.14 -12.96 7.51
C LYS A 26 -18.04 -12.48 6.38
N MET A 27 -17.95 -13.12 5.21
CA MET A 27 -18.72 -12.74 4.02
C MET A 27 -20.10 -13.40 3.95
N LYS A 28 -20.45 -14.25 4.92
CA LYS A 28 -21.71 -15.05 4.95
C LYS A 28 -21.88 -15.90 3.68
N LEU A 29 -20.81 -16.52 3.23
CA LEU A 29 -20.75 -17.40 2.06
C LEU A 29 -20.25 -18.80 2.43
N SER A 30 -20.41 -19.76 1.50
CA SER A 30 -19.76 -21.07 1.63
C SER A 30 -18.24 -20.95 1.37
N VAL A 31 -17.47 -21.89 1.92
CA VAL A 31 -16.01 -22.00 1.65
C VAL A 31 -15.72 -22.12 0.18
N ASN A 32 -16.52 -22.91 -0.57
CA ASN A 32 -16.38 -23.05 -2.02
C ASN A 32 -16.71 -21.75 -2.76
N GLY A 33 -17.69 -20.97 -2.27
CA GLY A 33 -17.99 -19.63 -2.83
C GLY A 33 -16.80 -18.67 -2.72
N ILE A 34 -16.15 -18.64 -1.54
CA ILE A 34 -14.92 -17.85 -1.34
C ILE A 34 -13.79 -18.32 -2.27
N LYS A 35 -13.59 -19.65 -2.35
CA LYS A 35 -12.54 -20.23 -3.20
C LYS A 35 -12.72 -19.83 -4.67
N LYS A 36 -13.91 -20.00 -5.23
CA LYS A 36 -14.24 -19.60 -6.61
C LYS A 36 -14.04 -18.11 -6.87
N ARG A 37 -14.36 -17.25 -5.90
CA ARG A 37 -14.14 -15.80 -6.03
C ARG A 37 -12.66 -15.45 -6.07
N ILE A 38 -11.86 -16.03 -5.18
CA ILE A 38 -10.39 -15.81 -5.17
C ILE A 38 -9.77 -16.36 -6.45
N GLU A 39 -10.18 -17.53 -6.92
CA GLU A 39 -9.75 -18.09 -8.21
C GLU A 39 -10.09 -17.12 -9.35
N LYS A 40 -11.33 -16.66 -9.46
CA LYS A 40 -11.75 -15.67 -10.46
C LYS A 40 -10.90 -14.38 -10.40
N LEU A 41 -10.65 -13.84 -9.19
CA LEU A 41 -9.81 -12.66 -9.01
C LEU A 41 -8.35 -12.90 -9.44
N THR A 42 -7.86 -14.14 -9.28
CA THR A 42 -6.52 -14.53 -9.72
C THR A 42 -6.49 -14.71 -11.25
N ASP A 43 -7.46 -15.39 -11.82
CA ASP A 43 -7.56 -15.65 -13.28
C ASP A 43 -7.71 -14.33 -14.07
N THR A 44 -8.39 -13.34 -13.51
CA THR A 44 -8.50 -12.00 -14.11
C THR A 44 -7.28 -11.13 -13.88
N GLY A 45 -6.25 -11.60 -13.14
CA GLY A 45 -5.04 -10.86 -12.84
C GLY A 45 -5.21 -9.78 -11.77
N ILE A 46 -6.39 -9.64 -11.16
CA ILE A 46 -6.62 -8.71 -10.05
C ILE A 46 -5.78 -9.13 -8.84
N ILE A 47 -5.73 -10.41 -8.51
CA ILE A 47 -4.78 -10.96 -7.53
C ILE A 47 -3.58 -11.48 -8.31
N ARG A 48 -2.41 -10.85 -8.11
CA ARG A 48 -1.15 -11.22 -8.77
C ARG A 48 -0.29 -12.18 -7.97
N GLY A 49 -0.48 -12.21 -6.64
CA GLY A 49 0.32 -13.04 -5.75
C GLY A 49 0.20 -12.59 -4.30
N TYR A 50 1.16 -13.04 -3.50
CA TYR A 50 1.19 -12.75 -2.07
C TYR A 50 2.62 -12.47 -1.63
N SER A 51 2.83 -11.30 -1.00
CA SER A 51 4.15 -10.84 -0.59
C SER A 51 4.23 -10.61 0.92
N ILE A 52 5.45 -10.74 1.44
CA ILE A 52 5.82 -10.24 2.76
C ILE A 52 6.34 -8.80 2.62
N ARG A 53 5.91 -7.92 3.51
CA ARG A 53 6.33 -6.52 3.53
C ARG A 53 6.82 -6.14 4.92
N PRO A 54 8.04 -5.57 5.07
CA PRO A 54 8.47 -5.02 6.34
C PRO A 54 7.62 -3.82 6.72
N SER A 55 7.40 -3.61 8.00
CA SER A 55 6.80 -2.37 8.51
C SER A 55 7.74 -1.19 8.27
N LEU A 56 7.21 0.02 8.28
CA LEU A 56 8.05 1.22 8.19
C LEU A 56 9.00 1.32 9.39
N ALA A 57 8.55 0.91 10.59
CA ALA A 57 9.40 0.84 11.77
C ALA A 57 10.59 -0.11 11.60
N MET A 58 10.41 -1.27 10.93
CA MET A 58 11.52 -2.19 10.65
C MET A 58 12.58 -1.60 9.72
N MET A 59 12.17 -0.74 8.80
CA MET A 59 13.05 -0.07 7.84
C MET A 59 13.61 1.26 8.36
N ASP A 60 13.18 1.72 9.55
CA ASP A 60 13.43 3.08 10.05
C ASP A 60 13.01 4.15 9.03
N ALA A 61 11.86 3.94 8.38
CA ALA A 61 11.41 4.74 7.25
C ALA A 61 10.06 5.40 7.49
N GLU A 62 9.78 6.40 6.69
CA GLU A 62 8.52 7.13 6.59
C GLU A 62 8.05 7.18 5.15
N GLY A 63 6.75 7.41 4.93
CA GLY A 63 6.17 7.46 3.60
C GLY A 63 6.24 8.83 2.96
N VAL A 64 6.45 8.86 1.66
CA VAL A 64 6.40 10.09 0.85
C VAL A 64 5.58 9.87 -0.41
N LEU A 65 4.84 10.89 -0.79
CA LEU A 65 4.18 11.05 -2.08
C LEU A 65 4.67 12.37 -2.67
N ALA A 66 5.05 12.38 -3.95
CA ALA A 66 5.35 13.63 -4.62
C ALA A 66 4.57 13.79 -5.92
N LEU A 67 4.06 15.01 -6.13
CA LEU A 67 3.48 15.44 -7.40
C LEU A 67 4.50 16.27 -8.15
N ILE A 68 4.78 15.89 -9.39
CA ILE A 68 5.87 16.44 -10.18
C ILE A 68 5.31 17.03 -11.48
N THR A 69 5.51 18.33 -11.66
CA THR A 69 5.20 19.01 -12.91
C THR A 69 6.44 18.98 -13.79
N ILE A 70 6.28 18.57 -15.03
CA ILE A 70 7.37 18.50 -16.01
C ILE A 70 7.17 19.52 -17.12
N GLU A 71 8.28 19.94 -17.74
CA GLU A 71 8.29 20.95 -18.79
C GLU A 71 7.73 20.41 -20.11
N ASP A 72 8.13 19.20 -20.47
CA ASP A 72 7.80 18.56 -21.73
C ASP A 72 7.17 17.18 -21.51
N PRO A 73 5.85 17.04 -21.67
CA PRO A 73 5.16 15.75 -21.50
C PRO A 73 5.66 14.64 -22.42
N THR A 74 6.29 14.96 -23.53
CA THR A 74 6.84 13.94 -24.46
C THR A 74 8.02 13.18 -23.84
N LYS A 75 8.66 13.75 -22.82
CA LYS A 75 9.77 13.14 -22.07
C LYS A 75 9.33 12.41 -20.80
N SER A 76 8.01 12.31 -20.57
CA SER A 76 7.45 11.78 -19.32
C SER A 76 7.95 10.37 -18.97
N GLU A 77 8.09 9.47 -19.94
CA GLU A 77 8.57 8.10 -19.69
C GLU A 77 10.04 8.07 -19.24
N ILE A 78 10.90 8.89 -19.86
CA ILE A 78 12.32 8.98 -19.48
C ILE A 78 12.45 9.56 -18.08
N ILE A 79 11.66 10.60 -17.76
CA ILE A 79 11.64 11.23 -16.43
C ILE A 79 11.08 10.24 -15.41
N GLN A 80 10.02 9.49 -15.75
CA GLN A 80 9.45 8.44 -14.91
C GLN A 80 10.51 7.41 -14.52
N ASP A 81 11.29 6.91 -15.48
CA ASP A 81 12.33 5.92 -15.21
C ASP A 81 13.50 6.51 -14.42
N THR A 82 13.87 7.74 -14.68
CA THR A 82 14.89 8.45 -13.91
C THR A 82 14.48 8.58 -12.44
N ILE A 83 13.24 9.00 -12.19
CA ILE A 83 12.68 9.10 -10.82
C ILE A 83 12.56 7.73 -10.17
N GLY A 84 12.03 6.75 -10.89
CA GLY A 84 11.77 5.42 -10.39
C GLY A 84 13.02 4.63 -10.01
N ASN A 85 14.15 4.89 -10.68
CA ASN A 85 15.43 4.27 -10.36
C ASN A 85 16.09 4.81 -9.07
N HIS A 86 15.53 5.87 -8.47
CA HIS A 86 16.03 6.34 -7.17
C HIS A 86 15.73 5.34 -6.06
N PRO A 87 16.71 4.99 -5.18
CA PRO A 87 16.56 3.94 -4.17
C PRO A 87 15.39 4.12 -3.18
N MET A 88 14.91 5.34 -3.00
CA MET A 88 13.78 5.64 -2.10
C MET A 88 12.42 5.51 -2.80
N ILE A 89 12.35 5.42 -4.12
CA ILE A 89 11.10 5.38 -4.89
C ILE A 89 10.73 3.93 -5.21
N TYR A 90 9.47 3.56 -4.94
CA TYR A 90 8.97 2.21 -5.24
C TYR A 90 7.84 2.18 -6.29
N ALA A 91 7.25 3.32 -6.61
CA ALA A 91 6.17 3.39 -7.60
C ALA A 91 6.09 4.78 -8.23
N VAL A 92 5.85 4.83 -9.54
CA VAL A 92 5.67 6.07 -10.30
C VAL A 92 4.55 5.87 -11.31
N SER A 93 3.63 6.83 -11.40
CA SER A 93 2.57 6.87 -12.40
C SER A 93 2.63 8.17 -13.19
N LEU A 94 2.48 8.08 -14.49
CA LEU A 94 2.21 9.23 -15.35
C LEU A 94 0.75 9.63 -15.20
N LEU A 95 0.45 10.91 -15.14
CA LEU A 95 -0.91 11.44 -15.04
C LEU A 95 -1.39 11.97 -16.38
N THR A 96 -2.69 11.95 -16.59
CA THR A 96 -3.31 12.39 -17.85
C THR A 96 -3.19 13.90 -18.11
N ASP A 97 -2.86 14.68 -17.09
CA ASP A 97 -2.55 16.12 -17.21
C ASP A 97 -1.06 16.39 -17.55
N GLY A 98 -0.31 15.34 -17.84
CA GLY A 98 1.13 15.43 -18.16
C GLY A 98 2.05 15.52 -16.93
N SER A 99 1.49 15.53 -15.71
CA SER A 99 2.31 15.48 -14.50
C SER A 99 2.64 14.04 -14.09
N ILE A 100 3.47 13.88 -13.07
CA ILE A 100 3.91 12.58 -12.55
C ILE A 100 3.58 12.52 -11.05
N ILE A 101 3.09 11.38 -10.59
CA ILE A 101 2.98 11.08 -9.18
C ILE A 101 3.95 9.95 -8.82
N CYS A 102 4.74 10.12 -7.77
CA CYS A 102 5.59 9.06 -7.27
C CYS A 102 5.40 8.81 -5.78
N TYR A 103 5.68 7.56 -5.39
CA TYR A 103 5.58 7.08 -4.02
C TYR A 103 6.92 6.51 -3.58
N GLY A 104 7.32 6.83 -2.37
CA GLY A 104 8.60 6.40 -1.84
C GLY A 104 8.59 6.19 -0.33
N PHE A 105 9.74 5.76 0.17
CA PHE A 105 10.07 5.71 1.58
C PHE A 105 11.41 6.40 1.80
N TYR A 106 11.54 7.16 2.87
CA TYR A 106 12.78 7.85 3.23
C TYR A 106 13.15 7.59 4.69
N ARG A 107 14.41 7.78 5.04
CA ARG A 107 14.93 7.61 6.42
C ARG A 107 15.41 8.96 6.95
N GLY A 108 14.73 9.45 8.00
CA GLY A 108 15.09 10.69 8.67
C GLY A 108 14.98 11.95 7.80
N SER A 109 15.24 13.11 8.39
CA SER A 109 15.15 14.41 7.69
C SER A 109 16.16 14.55 6.55
N GLN A 110 17.37 14.00 6.73
CA GLN A 110 18.39 14.02 5.68
C GLN A 110 17.93 13.25 4.43
N GLY A 111 17.36 12.05 4.59
CA GLY A 111 16.83 11.30 3.45
C GLY A 111 15.68 12.00 2.73
N LEU A 112 14.82 12.74 3.47
CA LEU A 112 13.79 13.56 2.86
C LEU A 112 14.38 14.72 2.06
N ASP A 113 15.41 15.38 2.58
CA ASP A 113 16.10 16.47 1.90
C ASP A 113 16.85 15.98 0.64
N GLU A 114 17.55 14.86 0.74
CA GLU A 114 18.22 14.20 -0.39
C GLU A 114 17.23 13.85 -1.50
N LEU A 115 16.10 13.22 -1.15
CA LEU A 115 15.05 12.89 -2.13
C LEU A 115 14.45 14.16 -2.74
N GLY A 116 14.14 15.17 -1.93
CA GLY A 116 13.58 16.42 -2.41
C GLY A 116 14.54 17.15 -3.36
N THR A 117 15.82 17.17 -3.03
CA THR A 117 16.86 17.75 -3.88
C THR A 117 17.00 16.99 -5.19
N PHE A 118 17.07 15.66 -5.13
CA PHE A 118 17.09 14.81 -6.33
C PHE A 118 15.91 15.11 -7.25
N LEU A 119 14.67 15.06 -6.72
CA LEU A 119 13.47 15.28 -7.54
C LEU A 119 13.46 16.65 -8.24
N ARG A 120 13.95 17.70 -7.57
CA ARG A 120 14.06 19.05 -8.18
C ARG A 120 15.18 19.17 -9.21
N GLN A 121 16.19 18.30 -9.16
CA GLN A 121 17.35 18.31 -10.06
C GLN A 121 17.18 17.40 -11.27
N VAL A 122 16.13 16.55 -11.32
CA VAL A 122 15.86 15.73 -12.50
C VAL A 122 15.61 16.64 -13.71
N PRO A 123 16.36 16.49 -14.81
CA PRO A 123 16.19 17.30 -16.00
C PRO A 123 14.75 17.25 -16.54
N GLY A 124 14.16 18.40 -16.78
CA GLY A 124 12.78 18.56 -17.26
C GLY A 124 11.74 18.62 -16.14
N VAL A 125 12.12 18.52 -14.88
CA VAL A 125 11.23 18.79 -13.74
C VAL A 125 11.17 20.29 -13.48
N MET A 126 9.96 20.86 -13.52
CA MET A 126 9.70 22.27 -13.19
C MET A 126 9.39 22.47 -11.70
N LYS A 127 8.61 21.54 -11.12
CA LYS A 127 8.17 21.61 -9.73
C LYS A 127 8.02 20.20 -9.15
N ALA A 128 8.48 20.00 -7.94
CA ALA A 128 8.20 18.82 -7.12
C ALA A 128 7.50 19.25 -5.84
N GLU A 129 6.23 18.88 -5.70
CA GLU A 129 5.43 19.09 -4.48
C GLU A 129 5.50 17.81 -3.65
N ILE A 130 6.15 17.87 -2.50
CA ILE A 130 6.50 16.70 -1.68
C ILE A 130 5.59 16.66 -0.44
N HIS A 131 4.91 15.55 -0.25
CA HIS A 131 4.05 15.27 0.88
C HIS A 131 4.61 14.11 1.69
N THR A 132 5.00 14.37 2.93
CA THR A 132 5.18 13.28 3.89
C THR A 132 3.81 12.74 4.24
N ILE A 133 3.59 11.46 3.99
CA ILE A 133 2.28 10.85 4.18
C ILE A 133 2.23 10.09 5.50
N MET A 134 1.13 10.25 6.22
CA MET A 134 0.86 9.46 7.41
C MET A 134 0.53 8.03 6.98
N ALA A 135 1.55 7.18 7.03
CA ALA A 135 1.43 5.76 6.72
C ALA A 135 1.52 4.93 8.00
N GLU A 136 1.04 3.70 7.89
CA GLU A 136 1.09 2.75 8.97
C GLU A 136 2.55 2.39 9.35
N ARG A 137 2.99 2.81 10.54
CA ARG A 137 4.36 2.64 10.98
C ARG A 137 4.71 1.20 11.35
N GLY A 138 3.77 0.45 11.94
CA GLY A 138 4.01 -0.88 12.47
C GLY A 138 4.95 -0.90 13.67
N SER A 139 5.57 -2.06 13.92
CA SER A 139 6.50 -2.28 15.04
C SER A 139 7.88 -2.70 14.55
N LYS A 140 8.86 -2.51 15.42
CA LYS A 140 10.23 -3.01 15.25
C LYS A 140 10.46 -4.23 16.13
N CYS A 141 11.11 -5.25 15.60
CA CYS A 141 11.50 -6.42 16.37
C CYS A 141 12.94 -6.86 16.04
N GLU A 142 13.58 -7.53 16.99
CA GLU A 142 14.86 -8.13 16.76
C GLU A 142 14.73 -9.41 15.93
N LEU A 143 15.46 -9.50 14.83
CA LEU A 143 15.42 -10.65 13.93
C LEU A 143 16.48 -11.68 14.31
N LYS A 144 16.02 -12.86 14.74
CA LYS A 144 16.82 -14.05 14.97
C LYS A 144 16.99 -14.85 13.67
N GLN A 145 17.95 -15.77 13.62
CA GLN A 145 18.21 -16.62 12.45
C GLN A 145 16.94 -17.33 11.93
N ALA A 146 16.09 -17.83 12.83
CA ALA A 146 14.83 -18.46 12.43
C ALA A 146 13.87 -17.50 11.71
N HIS A 147 13.83 -16.22 12.13
CA HIS A 147 13.04 -15.18 11.43
C HIS A 147 13.56 -14.97 10.02
N LEU A 148 14.87 -14.79 9.84
CA LEU A 148 15.49 -14.55 8.53
C LEU A 148 15.21 -15.69 7.55
N LYS A 149 15.35 -16.96 8.00
CA LYS A 149 15.05 -18.15 7.19
C LYS A 149 13.58 -18.21 6.74
N VAL A 150 12.66 -17.89 7.65
CA VAL A 150 11.21 -17.86 7.33
C VAL A 150 10.89 -16.70 6.38
N ILE A 151 11.48 -15.51 6.60
CA ILE A 151 11.31 -14.36 5.72
C ILE A 151 11.74 -14.68 4.28
N GLN A 152 12.87 -15.39 4.10
CA GLN A 152 13.30 -15.80 2.75
C GLN A 152 12.26 -16.65 2.02
N CYS A 153 11.65 -17.63 2.69
CA CYS A 153 10.58 -18.43 2.10
C CYS A 153 9.34 -17.58 1.75
N LEU A 154 8.99 -16.64 2.64
CA LEU A 154 7.82 -15.77 2.46
C LEU A 154 8.02 -14.68 1.39
N ARG A 155 9.27 -14.35 1.02
CA ARG A 155 9.55 -13.47 -0.13
C ARG A 155 9.13 -14.11 -1.46
N GLU A 156 9.23 -15.43 -1.57
CA GLU A 156 8.80 -16.15 -2.77
C GLU A 156 7.27 -16.29 -2.83
N ASP A 157 6.65 -16.68 -1.72
CA ASP A 157 5.20 -16.75 -1.55
C ASP A 157 4.81 -16.58 -0.08
N ALA A 158 4.15 -15.47 0.25
CA ALA A 158 3.69 -15.22 1.61
C ALA A 158 2.58 -16.18 2.06
N ARG A 159 1.97 -16.96 1.16
CA ARG A 159 1.03 -18.06 1.45
C ARG A 159 1.67 -19.45 1.44
N MET A 160 2.96 -19.58 1.23
CA MET A 160 3.68 -20.86 1.25
C MET A 160 3.24 -21.71 2.45
N ARG A 161 3.01 -23.01 2.23
CA ARG A 161 2.52 -23.93 3.27
C ARG A 161 3.54 -24.09 4.39
N ILE A 162 3.07 -24.21 5.64
CA ILE A 162 3.94 -24.33 6.83
C ILE A 162 4.91 -25.51 6.71
N GLY A 163 4.46 -26.65 6.17
CA GLY A 163 5.32 -27.81 5.93
C GLY A 163 6.46 -27.54 4.96
N GLU A 164 6.17 -26.81 3.89
CA GLU A 164 7.15 -26.40 2.90
C GLU A 164 8.17 -25.39 3.48
N ILE A 165 7.69 -24.37 4.21
CA ILE A 165 8.57 -23.44 4.94
C ILE A 165 9.46 -24.21 5.91
N ALA A 166 8.90 -25.18 6.65
CA ALA A 166 9.66 -25.99 7.60
C ALA A 166 10.77 -26.79 6.91
N HIS A 167 10.48 -27.43 5.79
CA HIS A 167 11.44 -28.16 4.98
C HIS A 167 12.56 -27.26 4.45
N ARG A 168 12.21 -26.16 3.78
CA ARG A 168 13.17 -25.22 3.17
C ARG A 168 14.04 -24.50 4.21
N SER A 169 13.44 -24.08 5.32
CA SER A 169 14.15 -23.37 6.40
C SER A 169 14.92 -24.28 7.35
N ARG A 170 14.77 -25.61 7.24
CA ARG A 170 15.27 -26.62 8.20
C ARG A 170 14.81 -26.33 9.63
N LEU A 171 13.55 -25.94 9.78
CA LEU A 171 12.89 -25.69 11.07
C LEU A 171 11.74 -26.68 11.26
N THR A 172 11.34 -26.91 12.53
CA THR A 172 10.13 -27.69 12.78
C THR A 172 8.86 -26.89 12.45
N PRO A 173 7.75 -27.52 12.03
CA PRO A 173 6.49 -26.83 11.79
C PRO A 173 5.99 -26.00 12.99
N ARG A 174 6.27 -26.47 14.22
CA ARG A 174 5.98 -25.74 15.47
C ARG A 174 6.77 -24.44 15.53
N ARG A 175 8.08 -24.49 15.20
CA ARG A 175 8.94 -23.30 15.19
C ARG A 175 8.51 -22.32 14.11
N VAL A 176 8.18 -22.80 12.91
CA VAL A 176 7.66 -21.94 11.83
C VAL A 176 6.40 -21.20 12.27
N ARG A 177 5.41 -21.88 12.88
CA ARG A 177 4.19 -21.21 13.37
C ARG A 177 4.51 -20.15 14.43
N LYS A 178 5.42 -20.45 15.37
CA LYS A 178 5.86 -19.49 16.38
C LYS A 178 6.54 -18.29 15.72
N THR A 179 7.45 -18.50 14.77
CA THR A 179 8.18 -17.46 14.05
C THR A 179 7.22 -16.58 13.22
N LEU A 180 6.25 -17.18 12.52
CA LEU A 180 5.21 -16.42 11.81
C LEU A 180 4.42 -15.53 12.78
N LYS A 181 4.04 -16.05 13.94
CA LYS A 181 3.36 -15.26 14.96
C LYS A 181 4.24 -14.12 15.46
N GLU A 182 5.50 -14.36 15.77
CA GLU A 182 6.47 -13.34 16.21
C GLU A 182 6.62 -12.21 15.17
N LEU A 183 6.62 -12.53 13.87
CA LEU A 183 6.74 -11.54 12.79
C LEU A 183 5.46 -10.72 12.56
N THR A 184 4.28 -11.34 12.73
CA THR A 184 3.02 -10.74 12.25
C THR A 184 2.04 -10.34 13.36
N THR A 185 2.27 -10.70 14.63
CA THR A 185 1.19 -10.68 15.63
C THR A 185 1.54 -10.09 16.99
N GLU A 186 2.75 -9.67 17.30
CA GLU A 186 2.91 -9.02 18.60
C GLU A 186 2.15 -7.71 18.62
N GLY A 187 0.86 -7.81 18.99
CA GLY A 187 -0.03 -6.71 19.17
C GLY A 187 -1.32 -6.72 18.37
N GLY A 188 -1.69 -7.83 17.74
CA GLY A 188 -2.97 -7.92 17.03
C GLY A 188 -3.03 -7.00 15.81
N SER A 189 -3.11 -7.60 14.66
CA SER A 189 -3.23 -6.94 13.36
C SER A 189 -4.41 -5.97 13.33
N LYS A 190 -4.15 -4.70 13.53
CA LYS A 190 -5.15 -3.65 13.43
C LYS A 190 -4.64 -2.66 12.36
N MET A 191 -5.30 -2.60 11.24
CA MET A 191 -4.93 -1.69 10.15
C MET A 191 -5.28 -0.24 10.48
N ILE A 192 -4.30 0.69 10.39
CA ILE A 192 -4.63 2.08 10.12
C ILE A 192 -4.92 2.17 8.63
N GLY A 193 -6.14 2.02 8.31
CA GLY A 193 -6.71 2.15 6.99
C GLY A 193 -8.20 1.94 7.16
N TYR A 194 -8.98 2.81 6.59
CA TYR A 194 -10.42 2.72 6.68
C TYR A 194 -10.88 1.47 5.94
N LEU A 195 -11.04 0.36 6.69
CA LEU A 195 -11.75 -0.81 6.19
C LEU A 195 -13.25 -0.54 6.22
N PRO A 196 -13.98 -0.83 5.13
CA PRO A 196 -15.44 -0.69 5.11
C PRO A 196 -16.09 -1.54 6.22
N GLY A 197 -16.97 -0.94 7.01
CA GLY A 197 -17.87 -1.66 7.91
C GLY A 197 -17.63 -1.58 9.42
N LYS A 198 -16.66 -0.76 9.90
CA LYS A 198 -16.54 -0.46 11.34
C LYS A 198 -16.46 1.05 11.54
N GLY A 199 -17.18 1.54 12.54
CA GLY A 199 -17.43 2.95 12.78
C GLY A 199 -16.19 3.80 13.12
N PRO A 200 -16.37 5.12 13.26
CA PRO A 200 -15.30 6.04 13.61
C PRO A 200 -14.72 5.65 14.98
N GLY A 201 -13.40 5.53 15.06
CA GLY A 201 -12.67 5.14 16.27
C GLY A 201 -11.95 3.78 16.19
N ASP A 202 -12.16 2.97 15.16
CA ASP A 202 -11.43 1.72 14.98
C ASP A 202 -10.11 1.96 14.20
N ILE A 203 -9.36 2.99 14.58
CA ILE A 203 -7.96 3.18 14.19
C ILE A 203 -7.17 2.10 14.90
N ARG A 204 -7.07 0.96 14.24
CA ARG A 204 -6.30 -0.18 14.74
C ARG A 204 -4.89 -0.05 14.22
N THR A 205 -3.99 0.43 15.05
CA THR A 205 -2.55 0.43 14.77
C THR A 205 -2.09 -1.00 14.56
N MET A 206 -1.65 -1.34 13.34
CA MET A 206 -0.94 -2.59 13.12
C MET A 206 0.41 -2.51 13.84
N GLN A 207 0.61 -3.41 14.78
CA GLN A 207 1.87 -3.51 15.53
C GLN A 207 2.77 -4.63 15.00
N ALA A 208 2.53 -5.11 13.78
CA ALA A 208 3.34 -6.14 13.17
C ALA A 208 4.70 -5.60 12.71
N CYS A 209 5.73 -6.44 12.82
CA CYS A 209 7.04 -6.14 12.23
C CYS A 209 7.03 -6.39 10.73
N PHE A 210 6.25 -7.38 10.29
CA PHE A 210 6.04 -7.70 8.88
C PHE A 210 4.56 -7.96 8.60
N TYR A 211 4.14 -7.59 7.40
CA TYR A 211 2.80 -7.81 6.88
C TYR A 211 2.83 -8.87 5.79
N LEU A 212 1.88 -9.78 5.82
CA LEU A 212 1.68 -10.78 4.77
C LEU A 212 0.45 -10.36 3.98
N ARG A 213 0.65 -9.82 2.78
CA ARG A 213 -0.40 -9.14 2.01
C ARG A 213 -0.59 -9.77 0.63
N VAL A 214 -1.79 -9.58 0.09
CA VAL A 214 -2.06 -9.82 -1.32
C VAL A 214 -1.41 -8.73 -2.17
N ASP A 215 -0.83 -9.13 -3.30
CA ASP A 215 -0.43 -8.24 -4.36
C ASP A 215 -1.54 -8.19 -5.40
N TRP A 216 -2.01 -7.00 -5.71
CA TRP A 216 -3.21 -6.80 -6.52
C TRP A 216 -3.02 -5.71 -7.57
N ASP A 217 -3.77 -5.84 -8.68
CA ASP A 217 -3.83 -4.87 -9.75
C ASP A 217 -5.25 -4.77 -10.28
N LEU A 218 -5.90 -3.67 -9.99
CA LEU A 218 -7.28 -3.43 -10.41
C LEU A 218 -7.39 -3.12 -11.91
N ASN A 219 -6.34 -2.58 -12.52
CA ASN A 219 -6.36 -2.29 -13.95
C ASN A 219 -6.50 -3.58 -14.78
N ALA A 220 -5.96 -4.71 -14.30
CA ALA A 220 -6.13 -6.02 -14.93
C ALA A 220 -7.60 -6.46 -15.03
N GLY A 221 -8.44 -6.02 -14.09
CA GLY A 221 -9.87 -6.28 -14.07
C GLY A 221 -10.72 -5.30 -14.88
N GLY A 222 -10.11 -4.35 -15.61
CA GLY A 222 -10.82 -3.32 -16.37
C GLY A 222 -11.34 -2.15 -15.51
N TYR A 223 -10.85 -2.02 -14.26
CA TYR A 223 -11.19 -0.90 -13.38
C TYR A 223 -10.21 0.25 -13.56
N THR A 224 -10.69 1.46 -13.33
CA THR A 224 -9.87 2.66 -13.29
C THR A 224 -9.59 3.04 -11.84
N ALA A 225 -8.32 3.12 -11.47
CA ALA A 225 -7.90 3.71 -10.21
C ALA A 225 -7.73 5.22 -10.40
N ALA A 226 -8.47 6.00 -9.62
CA ALA A 226 -8.37 7.46 -9.60
C ALA A 226 -7.88 7.91 -8.23
N ILE A 227 -6.92 8.83 -8.21
CA ILE A 227 -6.51 9.52 -7.00
C ILE A 227 -7.24 10.86 -6.99
N ILE A 228 -7.96 11.14 -5.92
CA ILE A 228 -8.63 12.43 -5.74
C ILE A 228 -7.90 13.17 -4.63
N ARG A 229 -7.23 14.26 -5.01
CA ARG A 229 -6.66 15.24 -4.07
C ARG A 229 -7.81 16.10 -3.55
N ILE A 230 -7.89 16.19 -2.23
CA ILE A 230 -8.89 16.97 -1.52
C ILE A 230 -8.14 17.88 -0.55
N ASP A 231 -8.19 19.19 -0.79
CA ASP A 231 -7.71 20.18 0.15
C ASP A 231 -8.89 20.61 1.03
N HIS A 232 -8.68 20.74 2.36
CA HIS A 232 -9.75 21.03 3.29
C HIS A 232 -9.30 22.03 4.37
N ASP A 233 -10.26 22.64 5.06
CA ASP A 233 -10.06 23.56 6.15
C ASP A 233 -10.18 22.79 7.49
N GLU A 234 -9.06 22.52 8.16
CA GLU A 234 -9.03 21.78 9.44
C GLU A 234 -9.74 22.54 10.57
N GLY A 235 -9.97 23.83 10.44
CA GLY A 235 -10.76 24.62 11.40
C GLY A 235 -12.27 24.41 11.27
N LYS A 236 -12.73 23.87 10.13
CA LYS A 236 -14.15 23.62 9.86
C LYS A 236 -14.54 22.16 9.95
N GLU A 237 -13.64 21.26 9.55
CA GLU A 237 -13.93 19.83 9.54
C GLU A 237 -12.68 19.01 9.82
N GLU A 238 -12.79 18.06 10.74
CA GLU A 238 -11.69 17.14 11.01
C GLU A 238 -11.47 16.19 9.83
N ARG A 239 -10.20 15.94 9.53
CA ARG A 239 -9.76 15.01 8.47
C ARG A 239 -10.40 13.62 8.57
N SER A 240 -10.56 13.10 9.79
CA SER A 240 -11.18 11.81 10.07
C SER A 240 -12.64 11.76 9.62
N ASN A 241 -13.39 12.83 9.85
CA ASN A 241 -14.81 12.92 9.48
C ASN A 241 -14.99 12.97 7.96
N LEU A 242 -14.12 13.72 7.26
CA LEU A 242 -14.15 13.78 5.80
C LEU A 242 -13.83 12.41 5.17
N VAL A 243 -12.85 11.68 5.70
CA VAL A 243 -12.55 10.34 5.21
C VAL A 243 -13.69 9.36 5.52
N GLU A 244 -14.35 9.45 6.67
CA GLU A 244 -15.53 8.62 6.99
C GLU A 244 -16.73 8.98 6.11
N TRP A 245 -16.91 10.26 5.79
CA TRP A 245 -17.92 10.72 4.83
C TRP A 245 -17.67 10.08 3.45
N LEU A 246 -16.44 10.15 2.91
CA LEU A 246 -16.08 9.53 1.62
C LEU A 246 -16.39 8.03 1.60
N LYS A 247 -16.04 7.32 2.66
CA LYS A 247 -16.28 5.90 2.82
C LYS A 247 -17.77 5.55 2.85
N THR A 248 -18.58 6.40 3.50
CA THR A 248 -20.02 6.21 3.62
C THR A 248 -20.74 6.51 2.30
N GLN A 249 -20.33 7.57 1.61
CA GLN A 249 -20.91 7.95 0.33
C GLN A 249 -20.53 6.99 -0.81
N TYR A 250 -19.30 6.46 -0.77
CA TYR A 250 -18.77 5.63 -1.85
C TYR A 250 -18.25 4.27 -1.35
N PRO A 251 -19.07 3.43 -0.74
CA PRO A 251 -18.63 2.21 -0.06
C PRO A 251 -17.95 1.22 -1.00
N PHE A 252 -18.29 1.23 -2.28
CA PHE A 252 -17.63 0.40 -3.29
C PHE A 252 -16.42 1.12 -3.90
N ALA A 253 -16.58 2.34 -4.36
CA ALA A 253 -15.55 3.06 -5.11
C ALA A 253 -14.40 3.57 -4.24
N PHE A 254 -14.65 4.03 -3.02
CA PHE A 254 -13.59 4.47 -2.09
C PHE A 254 -12.78 3.28 -1.56
N TRP A 255 -11.45 3.34 -1.66
CA TRP A 255 -10.57 2.27 -1.20
C TRP A 255 -9.76 2.65 0.03
N TYR A 256 -8.99 3.71 -0.04
CA TYR A 256 -8.21 4.24 1.08
C TYR A 256 -7.81 5.68 0.83
N ALA A 257 -7.26 6.33 1.84
CA ALA A 257 -6.74 7.68 1.75
C ALA A 257 -5.38 7.81 2.43
N TYR A 258 -4.55 8.67 1.88
CA TYR A 258 -3.34 9.16 2.50
C TYR A 258 -3.55 10.59 2.96
N SER A 259 -3.09 10.90 4.16
CA SER A 259 -3.10 12.27 4.67
C SER A 259 -1.71 12.87 4.53
N SER A 260 -1.63 14.07 4.02
CA SER A 260 -0.41 14.86 4.00
C SER A 260 -0.12 15.41 5.40
N ALA A 261 1.14 15.34 5.86
CA ALA A 261 1.53 15.98 7.11
C ALA A 261 1.80 17.50 6.94
N PRO A 262 2.42 17.97 5.83
CA PRO A 262 2.76 19.39 5.68
C PRO A 262 1.58 20.29 5.26
N SER A 263 0.43 19.70 4.89
CA SER A 263 -0.73 20.47 4.40
C SER A 263 -2.04 19.78 4.73
N PRO A 264 -3.16 20.50 4.87
CA PRO A 264 -4.49 19.94 5.05
C PRO A 264 -4.99 19.32 3.73
N THR A 265 -4.29 18.31 3.26
CA THR A 265 -4.55 17.62 1.99
C THR A 265 -4.74 16.12 2.23
N ILE A 266 -5.75 15.55 1.61
CA ILE A 266 -6.03 14.13 1.56
C ILE A 266 -5.90 13.65 0.11
N PHE A 267 -5.18 12.55 -0.10
CA PHE A 267 -5.12 11.82 -1.36
C PHE A 267 -5.95 10.55 -1.23
N SER A 268 -7.15 10.58 -1.76
CA SER A 268 -8.09 9.46 -1.68
C SER A 268 -8.03 8.62 -2.94
N VAL A 269 -7.93 7.30 -2.79
CA VAL A 269 -7.90 6.35 -3.90
C VAL A 269 -9.29 5.79 -4.11
N PHE A 270 -9.80 5.99 -5.31
CA PHE A 270 -11.07 5.46 -5.79
C PHE A 270 -10.84 4.46 -6.89
N VAL A 271 -11.68 3.45 -6.95
CA VAL A 271 -11.71 2.46 -8.02
C VAL A 271 -13.11 2.43 -8.60
N VAL A 272 -13.20 2.73 -9.88
CA VAL A 272 -14.45 2.87 -10.61
C VAL A 272 -14.46 2.01 -11.87
N GLU A 273 -15.65 1.66 -12.35
CA GLU A 273 -15.82 0.91 -13.60
C GLU A 273 -15.75 1.88 -14.81
N HIS A 274 -16.24 3.09 -14.62
CA HIS A 274 -16.27 4.08 -15.70
C HIS A 274 -15.69 5.42 -15.25
N ILE A 275 -14.88 6.03 -16.13
CA ILE A 275 -14.23 7.32 -15.88
C ILE A 275 -15.22 8.45 -15.52
N ARG A 276 -16.46 8.40 -16.06
CA ARG A 276 -17.51 9.39 -15.73
C ARG A 276 -17.90 9.40 -14.25
N GLU A 277 -17.71 8.29 -13.54
CA GLU A 277 -17.96 8.23 -12.10
C GLU A 277 -17.00 9.12 -11.31
N VAL A 278 -15.78 9.30 -11.79
CA VAL A 278 -14.81 10.22 -11.19
C VAL A 278 -15.31 11.65 -11.20
N GLY A 279 -15.91 12.09 -12.32
CA GLY A 279 -16.51 13.43 -12.41
C GLY A 279 -17.62 13.64 -11.39
N LYS A 280 -18.48 12.63 -11.18
CA LYS A 280 -19.51 12.66 -10.15
C LYS A 280 -18.90 12.75 -8.75
N ILE A 281 -17.91 11.90 -8.42
CA ILE A 281 -17.23 11.90 -7.13
C ILE A 281 -16.59 13.27 -6.85
N VAL A 282 -15.89 13.85 -7.83
CA VAL A 282 -15.29 15.19 -7.72
C VAL A 282 -16.36 16.24 -7.44
N SER A 283 -17.44 16.28 -8.23
CA SER A 283 -18.52 17.25 -8.07
C SER A 283 -19.19 17.16 -6.70
N GLU A 284 -19.52 15.96 -6.24
CA GLU A 284 -20.17 15.76 -4.94
C GLU A 284 -19.20 16.07 -3.78
N THR A 285 -17.92 15.68 -3.90
CA THR A 285 -16.91 15.93 -2.86
C THR A 285 -16.59 17.43 -2.70
N THR A 286 -16.70 18.21 -3.79
CA THR A 286 -16.51 19.67 -3.72
C THR A 286 -17.52 20.35 -2.79
N HIS A 287 -18.68 19.75 -2.60
CA HIS A 287 -19.74 20.28 -1.72
C HIS A 287 -19.69 19.69 -0.28
N ALA A 288 -18.73 18.79 0.01
CA ALA A 288 -18.60 18.22 1.34
C ALA A 288 -18.14 19.27 2.36
N PRO A 289 -18.55 19.15 3.64
CA PRO A 289 -18.17 20.10 4.67
C PRO A 289 -16.64 20.27 4.78
N GLY A 290 -16.19 21.52 4.91
CA GLY A 290 -14.77 21.85 5.07
C GLY A 290 -13.90 21.68 3.83
N VAL A 291 -14.39 21.14 2.73
CA VAL A 291 -13.61 20.99 1.48
C VAL A 291 -13.40 22.35 0.82
N THR A 292 -12.16 22.66 0.45
CA THR A 292 -11.76 23.91 -0.20
C THR A 292 -11.40 23.73 -1.67
N SER A 293 -10.88 22.54 -2.04
CA SER A 293 -10.50 22.21 -3.41
C SER A 293 -10.55 20.70 -3.64
N VAL A 294 -10.96 20.28 -4.83
CA VAL A 294 -10.94 18.87 -5.24
C VAL A 294 -10.34 18.77 -6.64
N LYS A 295 -9.35 17.90 -6.80
CA LYS A 295 -8.74 17.61 -8.12
C LYS A 295 -8.62 16.10 -8.33
N ALA A 296 -9.14 15.61 -9.44
CA ALA A 296 -8.87 14.24 -9.87
C ALA A 296 -7.47 14.15 -10.51
N LEU A 297 -6.70 13.18 -10.06
CA LEU A 297 -5.40 12.80 -10.59
C LEU A 297 -5.58 11.44 -11.26
N LEU A 298 -5.83 11.44 -12.55
CA LEU A 298 -6.01 10.23 -13.34
C LEU A 298 -4.66 9.84 -13.93
N GLY A 299 -4.31 8.57 -13.81
CA GLY A 299 -3.01 8.09 -14.24
C GLY A 299 -3.07 6.86 -15.11
N TYR A 300 -1.97 6.63 -15.80
CA TYR A 300 -1.66 5.35 -16.41
C TYR A 300 -1.32 4.31 -15.35
N PRO A 301 -1.28 3.01 -15.70
CA PRO A 301 -0.88 1.98 -14.76
C PRO A 301 0.42 2.31 -14.06
N THR A 302 0.46 2.14 -12.75
CA THR A 302 1.62 2.46 -11.93
C THR A 302 2.79 1.53 -12.27
N LYS A 303 3.94 2.09 -12.60
CA LYS A 303 5.19 1.36 -12.77
C LYS A 303 5.86 1.16 -11.42
N SER A 304 6.19 -0.08 -11.08
CA SER A 304 6.82 -0.44 -9.81
C SER A 304 8.33 -0.51 -9.96
N TYR A 305 9.05 -0.10 -8.91
CA TYR A 305 10.50 -0.12 -8.81
C TYR A 305 10.93 -0.78 -7.49
N PRO A 306 12.20 -1.21 -7.36
CA PRO A 306 12.67 -1.92 -6.15
C PRO A 306 12.47 -1.12 -4.85
N GLY A 307 12.90 0.14 -4.84
CA GLY A 307 12.79 1.04 -3.71
C GLY A 307 13.49 0.54 -2.43
N LEU A 308 13.30 1.26 -1.34
CA LEU A 308 13.94 0.98 -0.04
C LEU A 308 13.57 -0.40 0.53
N ARG A 309 12.42 -0.93 0.16
CA ARG A 309 11.96 -2.25 0.65
C ARG A 309 12.84 -3.39 0.15
N GLU A 310 13.21 -3.38 -1.12
CA GLU A 310 14.08 -4.42 -1.68
C GLU A 310 15.49 -4.32 -1.11
N SER A 311 16.04 -3.11 -1.00
CA SER A 311 17.33 -2.88 -0.35
C SER A 311 17.34 -3.42 1.09
N TYR A 312 16.26 -3.22 1.84
CA TYR A 312 16.14 -3.77 3.20
C TYR A 312 16.13 -5.31 3.22
N PHE A 313 15.45 -5.96 2.27
CA PHE A 313 15.49 -7.42 2.18
C PHE A 313 16.88 -7.95 1.81
N ASP A 314 17.63 -7.23 0.98
CA ASP A 314 19.01 -7.59 0.64
C ASP A 314 19.94 -7.45 1.84
N GLU A 315 19.77 -6.41 2.68
CA GLU A 315 20.45 -6.30 3.97
C GLU A 315 20.15 -7.49 4.88
N LEU A 316 18.89 -7.95 4.95
CA LEU A 316 18.50 -9.12 5.75
C LEU A 316 19.12 -10.42 5.22
N LYS A 317 19.20 -10.57 3.91
CA LYS A 317 19.85 -11.74 3.28
C LYS A 317 21.34 -11.79 3.61
N GLN A 318 22.06 -10.67 3.48
CA GLN A 318 23.47 -10.57 3.85
C GLN A 318 23.71 -10.93 5.34
N LYS A 319 22.83 -10.46 6.24
CA LYS A 319 22.87 -10.83 7.67
C LYS A 319 22.66 -12.32 7.92
N LEU A 320 21.86 -13.00 7.10
CA LEU A 320 21.69 -14.45 7.22
C LEU A 320 22.92 -15.19 6.73
N ASP A 321 23.47 -14.81 5.58
CA ASP A 321 24.62 -15.45 4.95
C ASP A 321 25.90 -15.31 5.81
N SER A 322 26.10 -14.16 6.45
CA SER A 322 27.21 -13.93 7.38
C SER A 322 27.13 -14.83 8.62
N LYS A 323 25.93 -15.03 9.17
CA LYS A 323 25.71 -15.93 10.33
C LYS A 323 25.75 -17.43 10.00
N GLN A 324 25.85 -17.82 8.74
CA GLN A 324 26.03 -19.22 8.34
C GLN A 324 27.51 -19.59 8.14
N ARG A 325 28.40 -18.58 8.04
CA ARG A 325 29.86 -18.77 7.86
C ARG A 325 30.62 -18.76 9.17
N THR A 326 30.00 -18.37 10.25
CA THR A 326 30.48 -18.45 11.64
C THR A 326 29.85 -19.64 12.35
#